data_9c3c172d8bbe41d9a06682564ebc6a2d
#
_entry.id   9c3c172d8bbe41d9a06682564ebc6a2d
#
_cell.length_a   1.000
_cell.length_b   1.000
_cell.length_c   1.000
_cell.angle_alpha   90.00
_cell.angle_beta   90.00
_cell.angle_gamma   90.00
#
_symmetry.space_group_name_H-M   'P 1'
#
loop_
_entity.id
_entity.type
_entity.pdbx_description
1 polymer ?
#
loop_
_entity_poly.entity_id
_entity_poly.type
_entity_poly.pdbx_seq_one_letter_code
_entity_poly.pdbx_strand_id
1 'polypeptide(L)'
;MANTIAPAFFIFARMVPRNAVPGHTGTAFRHTSSIFMNHNLEILQSKLAEAKLGGGQNRIDAQHKKGKLTAHERVHFLLDDNSFEEIGALVTHRCTDFGMAEQHFLGDGVVTGYGTVGGRLVYVFAQDFTVFGGSLSETHAEKICKVMDLAVKNGAPLIGLNDSGGARIQEGVNSLGGYADIFYRNVQASGVIPQISAIMGPCAGGAVYSPAMTDFIMMVEGSSYMFVTGPNVVKTVTNEEVTSEELGGASTHASKSGVTHLTAANDIDCIHKLQKLLSYIPQNCEDKTPTLPYTLGEECRDQLSSIVPENANHPYDMKEVVAGIVDTDSFFEIHEQYAENIVVGFARLAGRSIGIVANQPMSLAGVLDVNSSKKAARFVRFCDCFNIPLLVLEDVPGFLPGTDQEWNAIITNGAKLLYAFSEATVPRITVITRKAYGGAYDVMNSKHIGADMNFAWPGAEIAVMGAKGASEIIFKKEIEAAADPSAKLLEKEKEYANTFANPYRAAARGFIDGVIQPRETRRKLIKAFAMLENKAVARPKRKHGNVPL
;
A
#
# COMPACT_ATOMS: atom_id res chain seq x y z
N MET A 1 8.84 49.90 -11.44
CA MET A 1 8.54 50.65 -10.20
C MET A 1 8.45 49.62 -9.09
N ALA A 2 9.46 49.61 -8.27
CA ALA A 2 9.62 48.71 -7.13
C ALA A 2 8.77 49.19 -5.95
N ASN A 3 8.22 48.27 -5.19
CA ASN A 3 7.98 48.49 -3.76
C ASN A 3 8.11 47.20 -2.98
N THR A 4 9.25 47.10 -2.35
CA THR A 4 9.67 46.17 -1.34
C THR A 4 9.06 46.55 0.00
N ILE A 5 8.39 45.63 0.71
CA ILE A 5 8.06 45.80 2.13
C ILE A 5 8.62 44.61 2.90
N ALA A 6 9.63 44.89 3.72
CA ALA A 6 10.21 43.97 4.70
C ALA A 6 9.38 43.95 6.00
N PRO A 7 9.33 42.87 6.76
CA PRO A 7 8.67 42.82 8.05
C PRO A 7 9.60 43.30 9.18
N ALA A 8 9.06 44.16 10.02
CA ALA A 8 9.73 44.70 11.19
C ALA A 8 9.71 43.73 12.37
N PHE A 9 10.89 43.48 12.91
CA PHE A 9 11.09 42.81 14.21
C PHE A 9 10.75 43.77 15.34
N PHE A 10 9.86 43.42 16.26
CA PHE A 10 9.70 44.10 17.53
C PHE A 10 10.40 43.31 18.65
N ILE A 11 11.48 43.93 19.13
CA ILE A 11 12.16 43.55 20.36
C ILE A 11 11.50 44.34 21.50
N PHE A 12 10.96 43.65 22.51
CA PHE A 12 10.60 44.32 23.76
C PHE A 12 11.63 43.96 24.86
N ALA A 13 12.41 44.96 25.22
CA ALA A 13 13.35 44.93 26.32
C ALA A 13 12.65 45.23 27.65
N ARG A 14 13.18 44.58 28.67
CA ARG A 14 12.86 44.72 30.11
C ARG A 14 12.79 46.15 30.64
N MET A 15 11.82 46.39 31.49
CA MET A 15 11.98 47.35 32.61
C MET A 15 11.35 46.80 33.89
N VAL A 16 12.17 46.67 34.91
CA VAL A 16 11.79 46.41 36.29
C VAL A 16 11.67 47.75 37.01
N PRO A 17 10.71 47.96 37.90
CA PRO A 17 10.93 48.75 39.08
C PRO A 17 10.76 47.96 40.37
N ARG A 18 11.77 48.04 41.22
CA ARG A 18 11.70 47.72 42.66
C ARG A 18 10.91 48.81 43.35
N ASN A 19 9.98 48.41 44.24
CA ASN A 19 9.88 48.98 45.59
C ASN A 19 8.89 48.15 46.42
N ALA A 20 9.35 47.71 47.56
CA ALA A 20 8.64 46.94 48.58
C ALA A 20 7.99 47.90 49.62
N VAL A 21 6.77 47.52 50.05
CA VAL A 21 6.20 47.92 51.33
C VAL A 21 5.49 46.67 51.91
N PRO A 22 5.70 46.30 53.18
CA PRO A 22 5.14 45.09 53.77
C PRO A 22 3.80 45.35 54.44
N GLY A 23 2.85 44.44 54.24
CA GLY A 23 1.54 44.49 54.91
C GLY A 23 0.82 43.15 54.86
N HIS A 24 0.67 42.55 56.00
CA HIS A 24 0.07 41.30 56.40
C HIS A 24 -1.20 40.83 55.64
N THR A 25 -1.33 39.50 55.64
CA THR A 25 -2.49 38.60 55.38
C THR A 25 -2.56 38.02 53.97
N GLY A 26 -1.90 36.87 53.80
CA GLY A 26 -1.96 36.12 52.52
C GLY A 26 -1.64 34.62 52.58
N THR A 27 -1.53 34.02 53.76
CA THR A 27 -1.08 32.62 53.92
C THR A 27 -2.20 31.56 53.82
N ALA A 28 -3.46 31.92 54.03
CA ALA A 28 -4.59 30.98 54.00
C ALA A 28 -5.11 30.66 52.57
N PHE A 29 -5.05 31.63 51.63
CA PHE A 29 -5.55 31.42 50.26
C PHE A 29 -4.61 30.65 49.32
N ARG A 30 -3.31 30.67 49.58
CA ARG A 30 -2.33 29.90 48.76
C ARG A 30 -2.31 28.43 49.14
N HIS A 31 -2.57 28.03 50.35
CA HIS A 31 -2.58 26.64 50.77
C HIS A 31 -3.83 25.89 50.27
N THR A 32 -4.99 26.52 50.28
CA THR A 32 -6.23 25.90 49.80
C THR A 32 -6.22 25.74 48.27
N SER A 33 -5.71 26.70 47.52
CA SER A 33 -5.63 26.56 46.02
C SER A 33 -4.60 25.53 45.58
N SER A 34 -3.47 25.33 46.31
CA SER A 34 -2.49 24.29 46.00
C SER A 34 -3.01 22.89 46.38
N ILE A 35 -3.75 22.74 47.47
CA ILE A 35 -4.38 21.48 47.87
C ILE A 35 -5.48 21.08 46.88
N PHE A 36 -6.34 22.02 46.44
CA PHE A 36 -7.35 21.77 45.43
C PHE A 36 -6.74 21.45 44.07
N MET A 37 -5.64 22.10 43.68
CA MET A 37 -4.96 21.83 42.42
C MET A 37 -4.29 20.43 42.44
N ASN A 38 -3.71 20.01 43.55
CA ASN A 38 -3.14 18.64 43.71
C ASN A 38 -4.23 17.57 43.64
N HIS A 39 -5.37 17.78 44.30
CA HIS A 39 -6.48 16.81 44.27
C HIS A 39 -7.06 16.63 42.85
N ASN A 40 -7.26 17.72 42.10
CA ASN A 40 -7.73 17.62 40.71
C ASN A 40 -6.72 16.95 39.78
N LEU A 41 -5.42 17.15 39.99
CA LEU A 41 -4.37 16.44 39.27
C LEU A 41 -4.36 14.94 39.57
N GLU A 42 -4.54 14.56 40.82
CA GLU A 42 -4.68 13.16 41.25
C GLU A 42 -5.89 12.48 40.57
N ILE A 43 -7.03 13.16 40.52
CA ILE A 43 -8.22 12.67 39.81
C ILE A 43 -7.92 12.46 38.33
N LEU A 44 -7.28 13.44 37.67
CA LEU A 44 -6.91 13.33 36.26
C LEU A 44 -5.97 12.15 36.02
N GLN A 45 -4.93 12.02 36.82
CA GLN A 45 -3.96 10.92 36.73
C GLN A 45 -4.63 9.55 36.92
N SER A 46 -5.53 9.44 37.91
CA SER A 46 -6.31 8.23 38.14
C SER A 46 -7.19 7.86 36.95
N LYS A 47 -7.89 8.84 36.36
CA LYS A 47 -8.73 8.64 35.17
C LYS A 47 -7.92 8.22 33.95
N LEU A 48 -6.77 8.85 33.71
CA LEU A 48 -5.89 8.47 32.60
C LEU A 48 -5.27 7.07 32.80
N ALA A 49 -4.95 6.70 34.05
CA ALA A 49 -4.48 5.36 34.36
C ALA A 49 -5.62 4.32 34.17
N GLU A 50 -6.85 4.63 34.58
CA GLU A 50 -8.03 3.80 34.33
C GLU A 50 -8.27 3.61 32.82
N ALA A 51 -8.19 4.67 32.02
CA ALA A 51 -8.36 4.60 30.56
C ALA A 51 -7.35 3.63 29.90
N LYS A 52 -6.10 3.61 30.35
CA LYS A 52 -5.08 2.70 29.84
C LYS A 52 -5.32 1.23 30.17
N LEU A 53 -6.09 0.93 31.20
CA LEU A 53 -6.45 -0.44 31.56
C LEU A 53 -7.54 -1.04 30.67
N GLY A 54 -8.23 -0.23 29.86
CA GLY A 54 -9.29 -0.69 28.97
C GLY A 54 -10.30 -1.58 29.70
N GLY A 55 -10.42 -2.84 29.28
CA GLY A 55 -11.29 -3.84 29.91
C GLY A 55 -10.79 -4.44 31.22
N GLY A 56 -9.65 -3.97 31.76
CA GLY A 56 -9.04 -4.40 33.01
C GLY A 56 -7.97 -5.48 32.87
N GLN A 57 -7.15 -5.63 33.91
CA GLN A 57 -5.93 -6.44 33.90
C GLN A 57 -6.17 -7.90 33.44
N ASN A 58 -7.23 -8.55 33.92
CA ASN A 58 -7.54 -9.93 33.54
C ASN A 58 -7.74 -10.12 32.03
N ARG A 59 -8.32 -9.11 31.36
CA ARG A 59 -8.53 -9.16 29.90
C ARG A 59 -7.24 -8.82 29.15
N ILE A 60 -6.39 -7.95 29.69
CA ILE A 60 -5.04 -7.68 29.18
C ILE A 60 -4.20 -8.97 29.25
N ASP A 61 -4.17 -9.65 30.40
CA ASP A 61 -3.44 -10.91 30.57
C ASP A 61 -3.92 -11.99 29.58
N ALA A 62 -5.23 -12.02 29.30
CA ALA A 62 -5.80 -12.93 28.30
C ALA A 62 -5.38 -12.60 26.85
N GLN A 63 -5.14 -11.32 26.52
CA GLN A 63 -4.58 -10.91 25.23
C GLN A 63 -3.10 -11.34 25.14
N HIS A 64 -2.30 -11.03 26.14
CA HIS A 64 -0.89 -11.42 26.18
C HIS A 64 -0.70 -12.94 26.12
N LYS A 65 -1.56 -13.72 26.79
CA LYS A 65 -1.53 -15.18 26.71
C LYS A 65 -1.76 -15.72 25.30
N LYS A 66 -2.44 -14.95 24.44
CA LYS A 66 -2.63 -15.26 23.01
C LYS A 66 -1.51 -14.74 22.12
N GLY A 67 -0.46 -14.15 22.68
CA GLY A 67 0.65 -13.52 21.95
C GLY A 67 0.30 -12.18 21.31
N LYS A 68 -0.81 -11.53 21.71
CA LYS A 68 -1.29 -10.26 21.17
C LYS A 68 -0.95 -9.11 22.13
N LEU A 69 -0.62 -7.97 21.58
CA LEU A 69 -0.46 -6.70 22.32
C LEU A 69 -1.83 -6.04 22.57
N THR A 70 -1.89 -5.18 23.58
CA THR A 70 -3.02 -4.26 23.78
C THR A 70 -3.02 -3.13 22.76
N ALA A 71 -4.14 -2.40 22.64
CA ALA A 71 -4.23 -1.25 21.73
C ALA A 71 -3.18 -0.16 22.07
N HIS A 72 -2.99 0.17 23.34
CA HIS A 72 -1.97 1.14 23.76
C HIS A 72 -0.54 0.68 23.46
N GLU A 73 -0.23 -0.60 23.71
CA GLU A 73 1.09 -1.15 23.40
C GLU A 73 1.37 -1.10 21.89
N ARG A 74 0.39 -1.47 21.05
CA ARG A 74 0.51 -1.38 19.59
C ARG A 74 0.80 0.04 19.12
N VAL A 75 0.10 1.04 19.66
CA VAL A 75 0.32 2.46 19.35
C VAL A 75 1.72 2.89 19.82
N HIS A 76 2.13 2.48 21.02
CA HIS A 76 3.46 2.80 21.55
C HIS A 76 4.62 2.23 20.70
N PHE A 77 4.50 0.98 20.23
CA PHE A 77 5.51 0.38 19.35
C PHE A 77 5.50 0.95 17.92
N LEU A 78 4.35 1.46 17.47
CA LEU A 78 4.22 2.07 16.14
C LEU A 78 4.88 3.44 16.06
N LEU A 79 4.68 4.28 17.07
CA LEU A 79 5.06 5.69 17.06
C LEU A 79 6.44 5.91 17.67
N ASP A 80 7.09 6.99 17.28
CA ASP A 80 8.35 7.44 17.88
C ASP A 80 8.16 7.72 19.37
N ASP A 81 9.19 7.46 20.16
CA ASP A 81 9.17 7.64 21.63
C ASP A 81 8.66 9.04 22.02
N ASN A 82 7.71 9.06 22.97
CA ASN A 82 7.09 10.28 23.52
C ASN A 82 6.38 11.18 22.49
N SER A 83 6.06 10.69 21.29
CA SER A 83 5.36 11.47 20.26
C SER A 83 3.84 11.33 20.32
N PHE A 84 3.32 10.34 21.03
CA PHE A 84 1.87 10.05 21.04
C PHE A 84 1.07 11.03 21.88
N GLU A 85 0.08 11.65 21.23
CA GLU A 85 -0.95 12.48 21.87
C GLU A 85 -2.32 11.86 21.67
N GLU A 86 -2.89 11.35 22.76
CA GLU A 86 -4.18 10.66 22.73
C GLU A 86 -5.35 11.64 22.69
N ILE A 87 -6.32 11.38 21.81
CA ILE A 87 -7.55 12.17 21.66
C ILE A 87 -8.74 11.34 22.14
N GLY A 88 -9.52 11.88 23.09
CA GLY A 88 -10.74 11.25 23.58
C GLY A 88 -10.53 10.07 24.54
N ALA A 89 -9.42 10.05 25.31
CA ALA A 89 -9.15 9.01 26.30
C ALA A 89 -10.26 8.82 27.35
N LEU A 90 -11.01 9.88 27.67
CA LEU A 90 -12.07 9.86 28.70
C LEU A 90 -13.48 9.74 28.13
N VAL A 91 -13.64 9.51 26.84
CA VAL A 91 -14.95 9.29 26.20
C VAL A 91 -15.52 7.94 26.64
N THR A 92 -16.85 7.89 26.87
CA THR A 92 -17.58 6.66 27.17
C THR A 92 -18.78 6.52 26.22
N HIS A 93 -19.31 5.29 26.03
CA HIS A 93 -20.52 5.08 25.25
C HIS A 93 -21.76 5.74 25.90
N ARG A 94 -22.81 5.93 25.11
CA ARG A 94 -24.09 6.54 25.54
C ARG A 94 -25.22 5.53 25.65
N CYS A 95 -24.94 4.25 25.39
CA CYS A 95 -25.95 3.19 25.44
C CYS A 95 -26.40 2.94 26.86
N THR A 96 -27.72 2.87 27.07
CA THR A 96 -28.35 2.56 28.35
C THR A 96 -29.11 1.23 28.34
N ASP A 97 -29.35 0.65 27.16
CA ASP A 97 -30.11 -0.58 26.98
C ASP A 97 -29.28 -1.82 27.33
N PHE A 98 -29.96 -2.94 27.59
CA PHE A 98 -29.33 -4.26 27.82
C PHE A 98 -28.25 -4.27 28.91
N GLY A 99 -28.39 -3.46 29.96
CA GLY A 99 -27.46 -3.37 31.08
C GLY A 99 -26.16 -2.62 30.77
N MET A 100 -26.12 -1.88 29.66
CA MET A 100 -24.95 -1.07 29.28
C MET A 100 -24.76 0.16 30.18
N ALA A 101 -25.84 0.69 30.78
CA ALA A 101 -25.79 1.82 31.71
C ALA A 101 -24.83 1.62 32.91
N GLU A 102 -24.55 0.39 33.25
CA GLU A 102 -23.69 0.00 34.39
C GLU A 102 -22.26 -0.33 33.96
N GLN A 103 -21.96 -0.31 32.67
CA GLN A 103 -20.69 -0.78 32.10
C GLN A 103 -19.99 0.34 31.32
N HIS A 104 -19.30 1.23 32.03
CA HIS A 104 -18.57 2.33 31.45
C HIS A 104 -17.07 2.03 31.41
N PHE A 105 -16.50 2.00 30.19
CA PHE A 105 -15.05 1.92 29.99
C PHE A 105 -14.57 3.23 29.34
N LEU A 106 -13.56 3.86 29.92
CA LEU A 106 -12.95 5.07 29.38
C LEU A 106 -12.26 4.73 28.03
N GLY A 107 -12.41 5.62 27.06
CA GLY A 107 -11.92 5.42 25.71
C GLY A 107 -12.86 4.62 24.80
N ASP A 108 -13.90 3.98 25.33
CA ASP A 108 -14.93 3.19 24.63
C ASP A 108 -14.40 2.18 23.60
N GLY A 109 -13.33 1.47 23.97
CA GLY A 109 -12.79 0.37 23.17
C GLY A 109 -11.99 0.80 21.93
N VAL A 110 -11.55 2.07 21.85
CA VAL A 110 -10.62 2.52 20.81
C VAL A 110 -9.68 3.60 21.33
N VAL A 111 -8.40 3.39 21.11
CA VAL A 111 -7.34 4.40 21.33
C VAL A 111 -7.20 5.20 20.05
N THR A 112 -7.31 6.52 20.13
CA THR A 112 -7.24 7.41 18.96
C THR A 112 -6.31 8.58 19.26
N GLY A 113 -5.54 9.02 18.27
CA GLY A 113 -4.63 10.15 18.45
C GLY A 113 -3.71 10.36 17.27
N TYR A 114 -2.61 11.02 17.53
CA TYR A 114 -1.56 11.28 16.55
C TYR A 114 -0.17 11.20 17.20
N GLY A 115 0.84 11.03 16.37
CA GLY A 115 2.23 11.00 16.76
C GLY A 115 3.11 11.03 15.52
N THR A 116 4.36 10.61 15.66
CA THR A 116 5.29 10.53 14.53
C THR A 116 5.81 9.12 14.30
N VAL A 117 6.15 8.82 13.04
CA VAL A 117 6.91 7.64 12.64
C VAL A 117 8.10 8.11 11.82
N GLY A 118 9.31 7.91 12.35
CA GLY A 118 10.52 8.46 11.75
C GLY A 118 10.47 9.99 11.61
N GLY A 119 9.94 10.68 12.60
CA GLY A 119 9.76 12.14 12.63
C GLY A 119 8.59 12.67 11.77
N ARG A 120 7.83 11.84 11.09
CA ARG A 120 6.73 12.23 10.21
C ARG A 120 5.38 12.04 10.89
N LEU A 121 4.52 13.07 10.86
CA LEU A 121 3.19 13.04 11.45
C LEU A 121 2.33 11.91 10.87
N VAL A 122 1.67 11.15 11.73
CA VAL A 122 0.64 10.17 11.39
C VAL A 122 -0.53 10.26 12.36
N TYR A 123 -1.71 9.92 11.89
CA TYR A 123 -2.89 9.73 12.72
C TYR A 123 -3.17 8.25 12.88
N VAL A 124 -3.59 7.84 14.08
CA VAL A 124 -3.79 6.43 14.42
C VAL A 124 -5.08 6.23 15.19
N PHE A 125 -5.76 5.13 14.89
CA PHE A 125 -6.74 4.52 15.78
C PHE A 125 -6.38 3.04 16.00
N ALA A 126 -6.55 2.56 17.23
CA ALA A 126 -6.31 1.17 17.61
C ALA A 126 -7.51 0.64 18.38
N GLN A 127 -8.18 -0.38 17.85
CA GLN A 127 -9.33 -1.00 18.50
C GLN A 127 -8.86 -1.88 19.66
N ASP A 128 -9.47 -1.70 20.82
CA ASP A 128 -9.16 -2.43 22.04
C ASP A 128 -10.11 -3.60 22.24
N PHE A 129 -9.65 -4.79 21.90
CA PHE A 129 -10.42 -6.02 22.05
C PHE A 129 -10.78 -6.34 23.50
N THR A 130 -10.09 -5.76 24.49
CA THR A 130 -10.40 -5.95 25.91
C THR A 130 -11.72 -5.30 26.32
N VAL A 131 -12.20 -4.30 25.57
CA VAL A 131 -13.44 -3.56 25.80
C VAL A 131 -14.49 -4.01 24.79
N PHE A 132 -15.49 -4.77 25.23
CA PHE A 132 -16.60 -5.28 24.40
C PHE A 132 -16.14 -5.98 23.10
N GLY A 133 -14.96 -6.64 23.12
CA GLY A 133 -14.40 -7.28 21.94
C GLY A 133 -14.04 -6.30 20.83
N GLY A 134 -13.70 -5.06 21.14
CA GLY A 134 -13.37 -4.01 20.17
C GLY A 134 -14.56 -3.61 19.28
N SER A 135 -15.79 -3.96 19.67
CA SER A 135 -16.98 -3.70 18.86
C SER A 135 -17.26 -2.20 18.73
N LEU A 136 -17.68 -1.80 17.52
CA LEU A 136 -17.95 -0.40 17.18
C LEU A 136 -19.26 0.08 17.79
N SER A 137 -19.21 1.11 18.62
CA SER A 137 -20.34 1.91 19.09
C SER A 137 -20.45 3.22 18.30
N GLU A 138 -21.49 4.01 18.57
CA GLU A 138 -21.62 5.36 18.06
C GLU A 138 -20.40 6.23 18.46
N THR A 139 -20.05 6.28 19.75
CA THR A 139 -18.94 7.08 20.27
C THR A 139 -17.55 6.57 19.85
N HIS A 140 -17.38 5.26 19.74
CA HIS A 140 -16.19 4.64 19.16
C HIS A 140 -15.98 5.13 17.71
N ALA A 141 -17.06 5.12 16.90
CA ALA A 141 -17.01 5.64 15.52
C ALA A 141 -16.72 7.14 15.47
N GLU A 142 -17.34 7.96 16.33
CA GLU A 142 -17.08 9.40 16.43
C GLU A 142 -15.60 9.71 16.71
N LYS A 143 -14.95 8.93 17.57
CA LYS A 143 -13.51 9.06 17.85
C LYS A 143 -12.67 8.75 16.62
N ILE A 144 -12.96 7.67 15.91
CA ILE A 144 -12.28 7.31 14.65
C ILE A 144 -12.50 8.42 13.61
N CYS A 145 -13.74 8.84 13.39
CA CYS A 145 -14.08 9.91 12.45
C CYS A 145 -13.31 11.21 12.76
N LYS A 146 -13.17 11.54 14.05
CA LYS A 146 -12.41 12.73 14.48
C LYS A 146 -10.95 12.70 14.00
N VAL A 147 -10.25 11.57 14.16
CA VAL A 147 -8.85 11.47 13.72
C VAL A 147 -8.74 11.37 12.21
N MET A 148 -9.71 10.75 11.52
CA MET A 148 -9.79 10.74 10.06
C MET A 148 -9.93 12.17 9.50
N ASP A 149 -10.83 12.97 10.04
CA ASP A 149 -11.03 14.35 9.63
C ASP A 149 -9.77 15.22 9.88
N LEU A 150 -9.06 14.97 10.98
CA LEU A 150 -7.79 15.64 11.28
C LEU A 150 -6.67 15.20 10.34
N ALA A 151 -6.58 13.92 10.01
CA ALA A 151 -5.60 13.37 9.07
C ALA A 151 -5.73 14.03 7.69
N VAL A 152 -6.94 14.11 7.15
CA VAL A 152 -7.20 14.78 5.86
C VAL A 152 -6.88 16.27 5.92
N LYS A 153 -7.29 16.98 6.99
CA LYS A 153 -7.02 18.41 7.15
C LYS A 153 -5.54 18.75 7.25
N ASN A 154 -4.74 17.85 7.79
CA ASN A 154 -3.30 18.05 7.96
C ASN A 154 -2.46 17.34 6.89
N GLY A 155 -3.11 16.65 5.93
CA GLY A 155 -2.41 15.94 4.87
C GLY A 155 -1.43 14.88 5.39
N ALA A 156 -1.85 14.06 6.36
CA ALA A 156 -1.00 13.06 7.00
C ALA A 156 -1.61 11.65 6.91
N PRO A 157 -0.80 10.58 6.83
CA PRO A 157 -1.28 9.21 6.76
C PRO A 157 -2.19 8.84 7.94
N LEU A 158 -3.21 8.02 7.64
CA LEU A 158 -4.10 7.42 8.62
C LEU A 158 -3.78 5.93 8.78
N ILE A 159 -3.59 5.47 10.01
CA ILE A 159 -3.27 4.09 10.35
C ILE A 159 -4.36 3.53 11.25
N GLY A 160 -5.02 2.45 10.81
CA GLY A 160 -5.96 1.67 11.59
C GLY A 160 -5.32 0.38 12.10
N LEU A 161 -5.26 0.19 13.42
CA LEU A 161 -4.87 -1.07 14.06
C LEU A 161 -6.15 -1.78 14.48
N ASN A 162 -6.60 -2.72 13.63
CA ASN A 162 -7.94 -3.28 13.70
C ASN A 162 -7.96 -4.58 14.53
N ASP A 163 -8.85 -4.65 15.51
CA ASP A 163 -9.06 -5.82 16.36
C ASP A 163 -10.51 -5.75 16.92
N SER A 164 -11.50 -6.18 16.12
CA SER A 164 -12.91 -5.92 16.39
C SER A 164 -13.82 -7.07 16.01
N GLY A 165 -14.74 -7.41 16.90
CA GLY A 165 -15.84 -8.34 16.64
C GLY A 165 -16.94 -7.79 15.72
N GLY A 166 -16.86 -6.55 15.26
CA GLY A 166 -17.86 -5.92 14.40
C GLY A 166 -18.74 -4.89 15.12
N ALA A 167 -20.00 -4.76 14.72
CA ALA A 167 -20.93 -3.81 15.31
C ALA A 167 -21.29 -4.17 16.76
N ARG A 168 -21.38 -3.18 17.64
CA ARG A 168 -21.90 -3.35 19.00
C ARG A 168 -23.40 -3.52 18.94
N ILE A 169 -23.87 -4.78 19.04
CA ILE A 169 -25.28 -5.14 18.82
C ILE A 169 -26.25 -4.46 19.81
N GLN A 170 -25.79 -4.15 21.01
CA GLN A 170 -26.60 -3.43 22.02
C GLN A 170 -26.97 -2.00 21.58
N GLU A 171 -26.23 -1.41 20.64
CA GLU A 171 -26.48 -0.07 20.11
C GLU A 171 -27.28 -0.06 18.79
N GLY A 172 -27.58 -1.24 18.24
CA GLY A 172 -28.44 -1.39 17.07
C GLY A 172 -27.98 -0.54 15.88
N VAL A 173 -28.91 0.27 15.35
CA VAL A 173 -28.67 1.09 14.14
C VAL A 173 -27.62 2.20 14.36
N ASN A 174 -27.36 2.66 15.59
CA ASN A 174 -26.35 3.67 15.87
C ASN A 174 -24.95 3.15 15.53
N SER A 175 -24.67 1.87 15.84
CA SER A 175 -23.43 1.22 15.42
C SER A 175 -23.30 1.13 13.90
N LEU A 176 -24.40 0.84 13.17
CA LEU A 176 -24.39 0.82 11.71
C LEU A 176 -24.15 2.20 11.10
N GLY A 177 -24.78 3.25 11.69
CA GLY A 177 -24.53 4.63 11.32
C GLY A 177 -23.06 5.01 11.50
N GLY A 178 -22.45 4.59 12.61
CA GLY A 178 -21.02 4.82 12.86
C GLY A 178 -20.12 4.17 11.81
N TYR A 179 -20.40 2.95 11.34
CA TYR A 179 -19.68 2.35 10.23
C TYR A 179 -19.84 3.16 8.93
N ALA A 180 -21.06 3.59 8.61
CA ALA A 180 -21.32 4.38 7.42
C ALA A 180 -20.53 5.71 7.42
N ASP A 181 -20.43 6.36 8.57
CA ASP A 181 -19.65 7.57 8.76
C ASP A 181 -18.15 7.37 8.52
N ILE A 182 -17.60 6.21 8.92
CA ILE A 182 -16.22 5.83 8.65
C ILE A 182 -16.04 5.54 7.16
N PHE A 183 -16.94 4.76 6.53
CA PHE A 183 -16.86 4.41 5.10
C PHE A 183 -16.89 5.66 4.21
N TYR A 184 -17.76 6.62 4.51
CA TYR A 184 -17.81 7.89 3.81
C TYR A 184 -16.45 8.60 3.86
N ARG A 185 -15.82 8.65 5.05
CA ARG A 185 -14.51 9.29 5.23
C ARG A 185 -13.37 8.53 4.57
N ASN A 186 -13.40 7.20 4.53
CA ASN A 186 -12.43 6.42 3.75
C ASN A 186 -12.45 6.85 2.27
N VAL A 187 -13.65 7.01 1.70
CA VAL A 187 -13.80 7.46 0.30
C VAL A 187 -13.30 8.90 0.11
N GLN A 188 -13.62 9.82 1.04
CA GLN A 188 -13.15 11.21 0.95
C GLN A 188 -11.62 11.33 1.10
N ALA A 189 -11.00 10.45 1.86
CA ALA A 189 -9.55 10.41 2.07
C ALA A 189 -8.79 9.67 0.95
N SER A 190 -9.48 8.87 0.14
CA SER A 190 -8.89 8.03 -0.91
C SER A 190 -8.16 8.86 -1.96
N GLY A 191 -6.88 8.56 -2.16
CA GLY A 191 -6.00 9.30 -3.06
C GLY A 191 -5.62 10.71 -2.56
N VAL A 192 -6.02 11.10 -1.35
CA VAL A 192 -5.63 12.37 -0.70
C VAL A 192 -4.52 12.12 0.32
N ILE A 193 -4.72 11.18 1.21
CA ILE A 193 -3.74 10.73 2.20
C ILE A 193 -3.61 9.20 2.16
N PRO A 194 -2.43 8.63 2.42
CA PRO A 194 -2.28 7.19 2.56
C PRO A 194 -3.13 6.66 3.73
N GLN A 195 -3.88 5.59 3.48
CA GLN A 195 -4.68 4.89 4.46
C GLN A 195 -4.18 3.44 4.60
N ILE A 196 -3.78 3.03 5.80
CA ILE A 196 -3.19 1.71 6.05
C ILE A 196 -3.97 1.03 7.16
N SER A 197 -4.38 -0.22 6.92
CA SER A 197 -5.06 -1.06 7.89
C SER A 197 -4.19 -2.26 8.27
N ALA A 198 -3.88 -2.40 9.56
CA ALA A 198 -3.25 -3.58 10.12
C ALA A 198 -4.29 -4.38 10.90
N ILE A 199 -4.58 -5.59 10.46
CA ILE A 199 -5.54 -6.49 11.10
C ILE A 199 -4.78 -7.35 12.09
N MET A 200 -4.97 -7.08 13.37
CA MET A 200 -4.20 -7.67 14.48
C MET A 200 -5.07 -8.54 15.39
N GLY A 201 -6.24 -8.90 14.89
CA GLY A 201 -7.22 -9.77 15.55
C GLY A 201 -8.42 -10.01 14.67
N PRO A 202 -9.56 -10.45 15.22
CA PRO A 202 -10.80 -10.56 14.47
C PRO A 202 -11.19 -9.25 13.77
N CYS A 203 -11.69 -9.38 12.55
CA CYS A 203 -12.27 -8.28 11.78
C CYS A 203 -13.46 -8.88 11.00
N ALA A 204 -14.69 -8.71 11.50
CA ALA A 204 -15.85 -9.41 10.98
C ALA A 204 -17.02 -8.47 10.69
N GLY A 205 -17.88 -8.87 9.76
CA GLY A 205 -19.08 -8.12 9.39
C GLY A 205 -18.76 -6.74 8.84
N GLY A 206 -19.39 -5.69 9.36
CA GLY A 206 -19.15 -4.30 8.95
C GLY A 206 -17.71 -3.84 9.08
N ALA A 207 -16.94 -4.44 10.00
CA ALA A 207 -15.54 -4.07 10.24
C ALA A 207 -14.60 -4.32 9.04
N VAL A 208 -14.94 -5.22 8.10
CA VAL A 208 -14.06 -5.57 6.97
C VAL A 208 -14.08 -4.53 5.85
N TYR A 209 -15.16 -3.75 5.72
CA TYR A 209 -15.32 -2.87 4.57
C TYR A 209 -14.43 -1.61 4.64
N SER A 210 -14.23 -1.04 5.84
CA SER A 210 -13.30 0.08 6.00
C SER A 210 -11.87 -0.31 5.58
N PRO A 211 -11.26 -1.39 6.10
CA PRO A 211 -9.97 -1.86 5.61
C PRO A 211 -9.93 -2.13 4.11
N ALA A 212 -11.01 -2.72 3.54
CA ALA A 212 -11.07 -3.02 2.11
C ALA A 212 -11.01 -1.77 1.21
N MET A 213 -11.38 -0.60 1.73
CA MET A 213 -11.30 0.69 1.04
C MET A 213 -9.96 1.41 1.27
N THR A 214 -9.13 0.95 2.21
CA THR A 214 -7.80 1.53 2.45
C THR A 214 -6.78 1.09 1.40
N ASP A 215 -5.63 1.76 1.33
CA ASP A 215 -4.61 1.50 0.32
C ASP A 215 -3.88 0.18 0.55
N PHE A 216 -3.56 -0.12 1.81
CA PHE A 216 -2.86 -1.35 2.20
C PHE A 216 -3.54 -2.04 3.38
N ILE A 217 -3.61 -3.36 3.29
CA ILE A 217 -4.07 -4.24 4.36
C ILE A 217 -2.91 -5.16 4.74
N MET A 218 -2.58 -5.19 6.03
CA MET A 218 -1.64 -6.14 6.63
C MET A 218 -2.39 -7.07 7.57
N MET A 219 -2.02 -8.35 7.63
CA MET A 219 -2.65 -9.31 8.53
C MET A 219 -1.61 -10.08 9.34
N VAL A 220 -1.88 -10.27 10.63
CA VAL A 220 -1.05 -11.09 11.52
C VAL A 220 -1.47 -12.55 11.42
N GLU A 221 -0.54 -13.43 11.12
CA GLU A 221 -0.79 -14.87 10.97
C GLU A 221 -1.30 -15.51 12.27
N GLY A 222 -2.23 -16.45 12.16
CA GLY A 222 -2.75 -17.24 13.27
C GLY A 222 -3.57 -16.48 14.33
N SER A 223 -3.66 -15.15 14.26
CA SER A 223 -4.40 -14.32 15.22
C SER A 223 -5.41 -13.38 14.59
N SER A 224 -5.28 -13.10 13.30
CA SER A 224 -6.18 -12.19 12.58
C SER A 224 -7.02 -12.91 11.54
N TYR A 225 -8.27 -12.47 11.42
CA TYR A 225 -9.23 -13.01 10.47
C TYR A 225 -10.07 -11.89 9.88
N MET A 226 -10.33 -11.96 8.57
CA MET A 226 -11.27 -11.08 7.87
C MET A 226 -12.33 -11.91 7.16
N PHE A 227 -13.60 -11.69 7.47
CA PHE A 227 -14.71 -12.32 6.74
C PHE A 227 -16.02 -11.53 6.93
N VAL A 228 -16.90 -11.59 5.96
CA VAL A 228 -18.21 -10.95 6.03
C VAL A 228 -19.05 -11.61 7.12
N THR A 229 -19.02 -12.95 7.16
CA THR A 229 -19.67 -13.76 8.20
C THR A 229 -18.75 -14.89 8.63
N GLY A 230 -18.75 -15.22 9.92
CA GLY A 230 -17.89 -16.26 10.46
C GLY A 230 -18.31 -17.69 10.10
N PRO A 231 -17.46 -18.70 10.40
CA PRO A 231 -17.66 -20.11 10.04
C PRO A 231 -19.03 -20.69 10.44
N ASN A 232 -19.56 -20.30 11.59
CA ASN A 232 -20.87 -20.79 12.06
C ASN A 232 -22.02 -20.37 11.14
N VAL A 233 -21.99 -19.15 10.64
CA VAL A 233 -23.01 -18.65 9.70
C VAL A 233 -22.84 -19.32 8.33
N VAL A 234 -21.61 -19.47 7.87
CA VAL A 234 -21.29 -20.21 6.63
C VAL A 234 -21.85 -21.62 6.72
N LYS A 235 -21.57 -22.37 7.80
CA LYS A 235 -22.12 -23.72 8.02
C LYS A 235 -23.66 -23.75 7.99
N THR A 236 -24.30 -22.76 8.61
CA THR A 236 -25.77 -22.72 8.67
C THR A 236 -26.41 -22.42 7.31
N VAL A 237 -25.79 -21.56 6.51
CA VAL A 237 -26.39 -21.06 5.25
C VAL A 237 -25.98 -21.92 4.04
N THR A 238 -24.71 -22.33 3.96
CA THR A 238 -24.15 -23.05 2.79
C THR A 238 -23.85 -24.52 3.06
N ASN A 239 -23.93 -24.97 4.31
CA ASN A 239 -23.50 -26.29 4.79
C ASN A 239 -21.99 -26.58 4.60
N GLU A 240 -21.16 -25.56 4.39
CA GLU A 240 -19.71 -25.70 4.31
C GLU A 240 -19.11 -25.73 5.72
N GLU A 241 -18.21 -26.67 5.98
CA GLU A 241 -17.42 -26.73 7.21
C GLU A 241 -16.03 -26.16 6.94
N VAL A 242 -15.75 -25.01 7.55
CA VAL A 242 -14.46 -24.31 7.40
C VAL A 242 -14.01 -23.75 8.75
N THR A 243 -12.72 -23.70 8.98
CA THR A 243 -12.13 -22.99 10.11
C THR A 243 -12.04 -21.48 9.83
N SER A 244 -11.82 -20.66 10.86
CA SER A 244 -11.61 -19.23 10.67
C SER A 244 -10.38 -18.93 9.80
N GLU A 245 -9.31 -19.73 9.93
CA GLU A 245 -8.09 -19.58 9.15
C GLU A 245 -8.32 -19.94 7.67
N GLU A 246 -9.02 -21.04 7.39
CA GLU A 246 -9.36 -21.43 6.01
C GLU A 246 -10.31 -20.46 5.33
N LEU A 247 -11.27 -19.88 6.09
CA LEU A 247 -12.26 -18.94 5.55
C LEU A 247 -11.66 -17.57 5.26
N GLY A 248 -10.90 -17.03 6.19
CA GLY A 248 -10.43 -15.65 6.11
C GLY A 248 -9.21 -15.33 6.95
N GLY A 249 -8.31 -16.29 7.16
CA GLY A 249 -7.01 -16.06 7.80
C GLY A 249 -6.02 -15.34 6.89
N ALA A 250 -4.91 -14.91 7.47
CA ALA A 250 -3.87 -14.15 6.78
C ALA A 250 -3.34 -14.88 5.54
N SER A 251 -3.04 -16.18 5.64
CA SER A 251 -2.54 -17.00 4.53
C SER A 251 -3.57 -17.13 3.40
N THR A 252 -4.84 -17.33 3.73
CA THR A 252 -5.94 -17.41 2.74
C THR A 252 -6.09 -16.10 1.96
N HIS A 253 -6.08 -14.97 2.66
CA HIS A 253 -6.19 -13.67 2.00
C HIS A 253 -4.91 -13.25 1.28
N ALA A 254 -3.75 -13.70 1.71
CA ALA A 254 -2.49 -13.44 1.02
C ALA A 254 -2.32 -14.25 -0.28
N SER A 255 -2.83 -15.49 -0.35
CA SER A 255 -2.58 -16.37 -1.50
C SER A 255 -3.78 -16.55 -2.45
N LYS A 256 -5.01 -16.57 -1.90
CA LYS A 256 -6.21 -16.87 -2.70
C LYS A 256 -6.98 -15.64 -3.14
N SER A 257 -7.31 -14.74 -2.20
CA SER A 257 -8.18 -13.60 -2.51
C SER A 257 -7.43 -12.31 -2.88
N GLY A 258 -6.16 -12.17 -2.47
CA GLY A 258 -5.40 -10.94 -2.66
C GLY A 258 -5.91 -9.75 -1.85
N VAL A 259 -6.72 -9.97 -0.82
CA VAL A 259 -7.18 -8.91 0.09
C VAL A 259 -6.03 -8.37 0.93
N THR A 260 -5.17 -9.28 1.41
CA THR A 260 -4.00 -8.92 2.22
C THR A 260 -2.79 -8.62 1.34
N HIS A 261 -2.21 -7.46 1.54
CA HIS A 261 -1.01 -6.99 0.83
C HIS A 261 0.28 -7.52 1.46
N LEU A 262 0.30 -7.65 2.79
CA LEU A 262 1.44 -8.13 3.58
C LEU A 262 0.96 -9.00 4.73
N THR A 263 1.63 -10.12 4.97
CA THR A 263 1.45 -10.94 6.18
C THR A 263 2.54 -10.62 7.20
N ALA A 264 2.27 -10.87 8.47
CA ALA A 264 3.21 -10.67 9.56
C ALA A 264 3.13 -11.82 10.57
N ALA A 265 4.26 -12.25 11.09
CA ALA A 265 4.33 -13.37 12.03
C ALA A 265 3.72 -13.04 13.41
N ASN A 266 3.71 -11.77 13.81
CA ASN A 266 3.15 -11.27 15.06
C ASN A 266 2.92 -9.75 15.00
N ASP A 267 2.35 -9.17 16.08
CA ASP A 267 2.04 -7.74 16.16
C ASP A 267 3.29 -6.86 15.93
N ILE A 268 4.44 -7.22 16.47
CA ILE A 268 5.69 -6.45 16.34
C ILE A 268 6.21 -6.48 14.90
N ASP A 269 6.21 -7.65 14.25
CA ASP A 269 6.60 -7.77 12.82
C ASP A 269 5.67 -6.96 11.92
N CYS A 270 4.36 -6.96 12.23
CA CYS A 270 3.38 -6.15 11.52
C CYS A 270 3.69 -4.65 11.62
N ILE A 271 4.00 -4.18 12.84
CA ILE A 271 4.37 -2.79 13.09
C ILE A 271 5.65 -2.41 12.35
N HIS A 272 6.70 -3.25 12.39
CA HIS A 272 7.94 -2.99 11.65
C HIS A 272 7.71 -2.93 10.13
N LYS A 273 6.90 -3.84 9.57
CA LYS A 273 6.53 -3.80 8.15
C LYS A 273 5.74 -2.53 7.79
N LEU A 274 4.86 -2.09 8.69
CA LEU A 274 4.10 -0.85 8.53
C LEU A 274 5.04 0.38 8.53
N GLN A 275 5.96 0.46 9.49
CA GLN A 275 6.98 1.52 9.55
C GLN A 275 7.86 1.51 8.29
N LYS A 276 8.26 0.32 7.81
CA LYS A 276 9.01 0.16 6.56
C LYS A 276 8.20 0.65 5.35
N LEU A 277 6.92 0.29 5.23
CA LEU A 277 6.03 0.80 4.17
C LEU A 277 5.94 2.32 4.18
N LEU A 278 5.72 2.94 5.35
CA LEU A 278 5.65 4.38 5.51
C LEU A 278 6.95 5.07 5.04
N SER A 279 8.10 4.43 5.15
CA SER A 279 9.37 5.02 4.72
C SER A 279 9.46 5.23 3.20
N TYR A 280 8.66 4.52 2.39
CA TYR A 280 8.66 4.64 0.92
C TYR A 280 7.64 5.64 0.39
N ILE A 281 6.54 5.87 1.10
CA ILE A 281 5.40 6.63 0.62
C ILE A 281 5.43 8.08 1.13
N PRO A 282 4.92 9.06 0.36
CA PRO A 282 4.87 10.46 0.79
C PRO A 282 3.83 10.68 1.89
N GLN A 283 3.76 11.90 2.39
CA GLN A 283 2.83 12.30 3.43
C GLN A 283 1.39 12.36 2.92
N ASN A 284 1.22 12.83 1.69
CA ASN A 284 -0.07 13.02 1.02
C ASN A 284 0.12 13.08 -0.51
N CYS A 285 -0.93 13.32 -1.26
CA CYS A 285 -0.93 13.38 -2.72
C CYS A 285 -0.21 14.60 -3.32
N GLU A 286 0.13 15.61 -2.54
CA GLU A 286 0.83 16.81 -3.01
C GLU A 286 2.35 16.73 -2.76
N ASP A 287 2.76 15.91 -1.80
CA ASP A 287 4.16 15.77 -1.42
C ASP A 287 4.95 14.87 -2.37
N LYS A 288 6.25 15.12 -2.44
CA LYS A 288 7.19 14.23 -3.12
C LYS A 288 7.50 13.01 -2.23
N THR A 289 7.93 11.93 -2.88
CA THR A 289 8.37 10.71 -2.19
C THR A 289 9.57 10.97 -1.28
N PRO A 290 9.66 10.27 -0.13
CA PRO A 290 10.82 10.35 0.75
C PRO A 290 12.11 9.96 0.01
N THR A 291 13.17 10.73 0.21
CA THR A 291 14.49 10.49 -0.38
C THR A 291 15.51 10.27 0.71
N LEU A 292 16.34 9.23 0.57
CA LEU A 292 17.49 9.00 1.43
C LEU A 292 18.75 9.61 0.83
N PRO A 293 19.73 10.04 1.64
CA PRO A 293 21.04 10.45 1.13
C PRO A 293 21.68 9.36 0.26
N TYR A 294 22.17 9.74 -0.91
CA TYR A 294 22.84 8.83 -1.83
C TYR A 294 24.01 9.53 -2.51
N THR A 295 25.16 8.85 -2.57
CA THR A 295 26.31 9.34 -3.31
C THR A 295 26.46 8.52 -4.60
N LEU A 296 26.38 9.18 -5.74
CA LEU A 296 26.59 8.54 -7.05
C LEU A 296 28.02 7.99 -7.15
N GLY A 297 28.12 6.73 -7.55
CA GLY A 297 29.35 5.99 -7.78
C GLY A 297 29.41 5.40 -9.18
N GLU A 298 30.08 4.26 -9.31
CA GLU A 298 30.00 3.42 -10.52
C GLU A 298 28.63 2.76 -10.54
N GLU A 299 27.75 3.24 -11.41
CA GLU A 299 26.35 2.78 -11.50
C GLU A 299 26.16 1.69 -12.57
N CYS A 300 27.22 1.15 -13.15
CA CYS A 300 27.17 -0.04 -14.00
C CYS A 300 27.19 -1.31 -13.13
N ARG A 301 26.37 -2.30 -13.50
CA ARG A 301 26.19 -3.56 -12.76
C ARG A 301 26.40 -4.73 -13.70
N ASP A 302 27.64 -5.27 -13.77
CA ASP A 302 28.02 -6.34 -14.70
C ASP A 302 27.18 -7.61 -14.52
N GLN A 303 26.75 -7.90 -13.30
CA GLN A 303 25.90 -9.04 -12.99
C GLN A 303 24.59 -9.08 -13.79
N LEU A 304 24.02 -7.93 -14.16
CA LEU A 304 22.78 -7.88 -14.97
C LEU A 304 22.96 -8.53 -16.35
N SER A 305 24.17 -8.63 -16.86
CA SER A 305 24.46 -9.21 -18.17
C SER A 305 24.33 -10.74 -18.20
N SER A 306 24.28 -11.42 -17.05
CA SER A 306 24.24 -12.88 -16.94
C SER A 306 22.95 -13.43 -16.35
N ILE A 307 22.03 -12.59 -15.87
CA ILE A 307 20.80 -13.06 -15.20
C ILE A 307 19.79 -13.63 -16.20
N VAL A 308 19.58 -12.93 -17.33
CA VAL A 308 18.58 -13.35 -18.32
C VAL A 308 19.21 -14.35 -19.30
N PRO A 309 18.68 -15.59 -19.38
CA PRO A 309 19.20 -16.59 -20.30
C PRO A 309 18.99 -16.20 -21.76
N GLU A 310 19.95 -16.57 -22.63
CA GLU A 310 19.82 -16.41 -24.09
C GLU A 310 18.65 -17.22 -24.66
N ASN A 311 18.40 -18.42 -24.10
CA ASN A 311 17.26 -19.23 -24.50
C ASN A 311 15.98 -18.67 -23.89
N ALA A 312 15.11 -18.15 -24.73
CA ALA A 312 13.84 -17.54 -24.34
C ALA A 312 12.87 -18.46 -23.58
N ASN A 313 13.09 -19.79 -23.63
CA ASN A 313 12.27 -20.78 -22.92
C ASN A 313 12.80 -21.12 -21.52
N HIS A 314 14.00 -20.67 -21.15
CA HIS A 314 14.52 -20.89 -19.81
C HIS A 314 14.00 -19.79 -18.87
N PRO A 315 13.33 -20.16 -17.76
CA PRO A 315 12.88 -19.18 -16.78
C PRO A 315 14.08 -18.60 -16.02
N TYR A 316 13.89 -17.41 -15.46
CA TYR A 316 14.79 -16.77 -14.51
C TYR A 316 13.97 -15.95 -13.51
N ASP A 317 14.54 -15.65 -12.36
CA ASP A 317 13.86 -14.85 -11.34
C ASP A 317 14.03 -13.36 -11.64
N MET A 318 12.92 -12.68 -11.97
CA MET A 318 12.93 -11.24 -12.20
C MET A 318 13.34 -10.44 -10.96
N LYS A 319 13.18 -11.00 -9.76
CA LYS A 319 13.61 -10.34 -8.52
C LYS A 319 15.13 -10.15 -8.47
N GLU A 320 15.92 -11.03 -9.11
CA GLU A 320 17.37 -10.85 -9.24
C GLU A 320 17.71 -9.64 -10.14
N VAL A 321 16.93 -9.43 -11.22
CA VAL A 321 17.08 -8.24 -12.07
C VAL A 321 16.73 -6.99 -11.29
N VAL A 322 15.62 -7.00 -10.53
CA VAL A 322 15.25 -5.90 -9.64
C VAL A 322 16.37 -5.59 -8.66
N ALA A 323 16.90 -6.59 -7.95
CA ALA A 323 17.99 -6.42 -6.98
C ALA A 323 19.27 -5.86 -7.62
N GLY A 324 19.56 -6.24 -8.87
CA GLY A 324 20.69 -5.69 -9.64
C GLY A 324 20.52 -4.22 -10.06
N ILE A 325 19.29 -3.73 -10.14
CA ILE A 325 18.97 -2.35 -10.57
C ILE A 325 18.85 -1.40 -9.38
N VAL A 326 18.13 -1.79 -8.33
CA VAL A 326 17.78 -0.89 -7.20
C VAL A 326 18.91 -0.76 -6.18
N ASP A 327 18.73 0.10 -5.19
CA ASP A 327 19.67 0.21 -4.08
C ASP A 327 19.64 -1.08 -3.24
N THR A 328 20.77 -1.49 -2.71
CA THR A 328 20.94 -2.74 -1.97
C THR A 328 19.88 -2.85 -0.85
N ASP A 329 19.24 -4.01 -0.74
CA ASP A 329 18.23 -4.37 0.27
C ASP A 329 17.02 -3.42 0.35
N SER A 330 16.83 -2.60 -0.70
CA SER A 330 15.74 -1.63 -0.72
C SER A 330 14.44 -2.16 -1.32
N PHE A 331 14.41 -3.33 -1.95
CA PHE A 331 13.18 -3.84 -2.52
C PHE A 331 12.23 -4.35 -1.42
N PHE A 332 10.99 -3.86 -1.45
CA PHE A 332 9.92 -4.21 -0.53
C PHE A 332 8.70 -4.66 -1.33
N GLU A 333 8.57 -5.97 -1.50
CA GLU A 333 7.51 -6.59 -2.30
C GLU A 333 6.15 -6.47 -1.62
N ILE A 334 5.11 -6.24 -2.40
CA ILE A 334 3.70 -6.16 -2.00
C ILE A 334 2.96 -7.32 -2.69
N HIS A 335 2.06 -8.01 -2.00
CA HIS A 335 1.34 -9.18 -2.51
C HIS A 335 2.26 -10.31 -2.99
N GLU A 336 3.33 -10.60 -2.24
CA GLU A 336 4.31 -11.60 -2.64
C GLU A 336 3.69 -12.97 -2.97
N GLN A 337 2.69 -13.40 -2.19
CA GLN A 337 2.04 -14.72 -2.33
C GLN A 337 0.80 -14.70 -3.26
N TYR A 338 0.44 -13.55 -3.84
CA TYR A 338 -0.72 -13.42 -4.71
C TYR A 338 -0.31 -13.06 -6.12
N ALA A 339 -0.86 -13.79 -7.12
CA ALA A 339 -0.55 -13.56 -8.52
C ALA A 339 0.97 -13.40 -8.75
N GLU A 340 1.71 -14.46 -8.43
CA GLU A 340 3.19 -14.49 -8.44
C GLU A 340 3.80 -14.25 -9.82
N ASN A 341 2.99 -14.40 -10.89
CA ASN A 341 3.39 -14.10 -12.27
C ASN A 341 3.62 -12.61 -12.56
N ILE A 342 3.27 -11.72 -11.60
CA ILE A 342 3.65 -10.32 -11.61
C ILE A 342 4.16 -9.89 -10.24
N VAL A 343 5.29 -9.20 -10.21
CA VAL A 343 5.93 -8.65 -9.02
C VAL A 343 5.59 -7.17 -8.93
N VAL A 344 5.09 -6.71 -7.78
CA VAL A 344 4.91 -5.29 -7.48
C VAL A 344 5.52 -4.96 -6.13
N GLY A 345 6.07 -3.79 -5.97
CA GLY A 345 6.65 -3.37 -4.70
C GLY A 345 7.34 -2.02 -4.78
N PHE A 346 7.82 -1.55 -3.65
CA PHE A 346 8.59 -0.33 -3.54
C PHE A 346 10.08 -0.64 -3.50
N ALA A 347 10.88 0.27 -4.04
CA ALA A 347 12.33 0.20 -3.96
C ALA A 347 12.93 1.60 -3.88
N ARG A 348 14.26 1.66 -3.74
CA ARG A 348 14.99 2.91 -3.88
C ARG A 348 15.95 2.84 -5.07
N LEU A 349 16.00 3.92 -5.81
CA LEU A 349 16.96 4.10 -6.89
C LEU A 349 17.71 5.42 -6.68
N ALA A 350 18.98 5.32 -6.33
CA ALA A 350 19.80 6.45 -5.88
C ALA A 350 19.12 7.24 -4.75
N GLY A 351 18.64 6.52 -3.71
CA GLY A 351 17.95 7.06 -2.55
C GLY A 351 16.49 7.46 -2.75
N ARG A 352 16.00 7.58 -3.98
CA ARG A 352 14.61 7.98 -4.30
C ARG A 352 13.67 6.79 -4.27
N SER A 353 12.51 6.92 -3.67
CA SER A 353 11.46 5.88 -3.72
C SER A 353 10.88 5.78 -5.12
N ILE A 354 10.74 4.54 -5.60
CA ILE A 354 10.09 4.18 -6.86
C ILE A 354 9.18 2.97 -6.65
N GLY A 355 8.13 2.84 -7.47
CA GLY A 355 7.32 1.64 -7.59
C GLY A 355 7.86 0.74 -8.69
N ILE A 356 7.92 -0.56 -8.42
CA ILE A 356 8.32 -1.60 -9.37
C ILE A 356 7.08 -2.37 -9.82
N VAL A 357 6.94 -2.59 -11.12
CA VAL A 357 5.97 -3.52 -11.72
C VAL A 357 6.73 -4.40 -12.70
N ALA A 358 6.78 -5.70 -12.48
CA ALA A 358 7.62 -6.59 -13.27
C ALA A 358 6.94 -7.94 -13.54
N ASN A 359 7.05 -8.46 -14.76
CA ASN A 359 6.61 -9.82 -15.05
C ASN A 359 7.59 -10.81 -14.39
N GLN A 360 7.07 -11.93 -13.86
CA GLN A 360 7.89 -12.98 -13.26
C GLN A 360 7.91 -14.25 -14.11
N PRO A 361 8.97 -14.45 -14.92
CA PRO A 361 9.04 -15.62 -15.83
C PRO A 361 9.04 -16.98 -15.13
N MET A 362 9.40 -17.04 -13.85
CA MET A 362 9.35 -18.28 -13.07
C MET A 362 7.93 -18.72 -12.74
N SER A 363 6.95 -17.82 -12.76
CA SER A 363 5.56 -18.13 -12.51
C SER A 363 4.74 -17.90 -13.77
N LEU A 364 4.06 -18.91 -14.29
CA LEU A 364 3.25 -18.85 -15.52
C LEU A 364 3.96 -18.14 -16.69
N ALA A 365 5.29 -18.28 -16.80
CA ALA A 365 6.12 -17.62 -17.80
C ALA A 365 5.96 -16.08 -17.88
N GLY A 366 5.45 -15.45 -16.82
CA GLY A 366 5.21 -14.00 -16.77
C GLY A 366 3.98 -13.51 -17.55
N VAL A 367 3.05 -14.41 -17.95
CA VAL A 367 1.82 -13.99 -18.64
C VAL A 367 0.96 -13.08 -17.77
N LEU A 368 0.12 -12.27 -18.38
CA LEU A 368 -0.92 -11.52 -17.67
C LEU A 368 -2.20 -12.38 -17.58
N ASP A 369 -2.76 -12.48 -16.38
CA ASP A 369 -4.04 -13.12 -16.08
C ASP A 369 -4.95 -12.16 -15.33
N VAL A 370 -6.14 -12.61 -14.93
CA VAL A 370 -7.11 -11.81 -14.18
C VAL A 370 -6.50 -11.24 -12.90
N ASN A 371 -5.79 -12.07 -12.15
CA ASN A 371 -5.28 -11.69 -10.83
C ASN A 371 -4.06 -10.77 -10.91
N SER A 372 -3.11 -11.06 -11.80
CA SER A 372 -1.96 -10.19 -12.04
C SER A 372 -2.36 -8.83 -12.58
N SER A 373 -3.37 -8.78 -13.45
CA SER A 373 -3.94 -7.52 -13.96
C SER A 373 -4.54 -6.66 -12.86
N LYS A 374 -5.30 -7.26 -11.93
CA LYS A 374 -5.87 -6.56 -10.76
C LYS A 374 -4.78 -6.08 -9.80
N LYS A 375 -3.83 -6.94 -9.46
CA LYS A 375 -2.70 -6.63 -8.58
C LYS A 375 -1.91 -5.45 -9.09
N ALA A 376 -1.47 -5.50 -10.34
CA ALA A 376 -0.69 -4.44 -10.95
C ALA A 376 -1.49 -3.13 -11.12
N ALA A 377 -2.75 -3.21 -11.57
CA ALA A 377 -3.59 -2.02 -11.75
C ALA A 377 -3.78 -1.24 -10.45
N ARG A 378 -4.08 -1.94 -9.34
CA ARG A 378 -4.22 -1.32 -8.01
C ARG A 378 -2.92 -0.64 -7.56
N PHE A 379 -1.79 -1.31 -7.72
CA PHE A 379 -0.49 -0.78 -7.35
C PHE A 379 -0.09 0.45 -8.18
N VAL A 380 -0.27 0.40 -9.50
CA VAL A 380 -0.02 1.55 -10.40
C VAL A 380 -0.86 2.75 -10.01
N ARG A 381 -2.16 2.57 -9.72
CA ARG A 381 -3.03 3.67 -9.28
C ARG A 381 -2.59 4.26 -7.96
N PHE A 382 -2.20 3.44 -7.00
CA PHE A 382 -1.63 3.92 -5.74
C PHE A 382 -0.38 4.78 -5.98
N CYS A 383 0.55 4.30 -6.79
CA CYS A 383 1.76 5.04 -7.12
C CYS A 383 1.45 6.39 -7.79
N ASP A 384 0.48 6.43 -8.70
CA ASP A 384 0.06 7.68 -9.35
C ASP A 384 -0.62 8.65 -8.38
N CYS A 385 -1.48 8.17 -7.47
CA CYS A 385 -2.11 9.02 -6.45
C CYS A 385 -1.09 9.69 -5.52
N PHE A 386 0.05 9.05 -5.28
CA PHE A 386 1.03 9.49 -4.29
C PHE A 386 2.40 9.82 -4.89
N ASN A 387 2.44 10.31 -6.13
CA ASN A 387 3.63 10.84 -6.79
C ASN A 387 4.83 9.87 -6.80
N ILE A 388 4.60 8.56 -6.79
CA ILE A 388 5.66 7.54 -6.78
C ILE A 388 6.00 7.18 -8.23
N PRO A 389 7.22 7.48 -8.72
CA PRO A 389 7.64 7.11 -10.07
C PRO A 389 7.62 5.59 -10.29
N LEU A 390 7.31 5.14 -11.49
CA LEU A 390 7.15 3.73 -11.84
C LEU A 390 8.28 3.24 -12.75
N LEU A 391 8.91 2.13 -12.35
CA LEU A 391 9.78 1.32 -13.20
C LEU A 391 9.05 0.02 -13.56
N VAL A 392 8.90 -0.22 -14.86
CA VAL A 392 8.33 -1.46 -15.40
C VAL A 392 9.44 -2.32 -16.00
N LEU A 393 9.53 -3.58 -15.57
CA LEU A 393 10.43 -4.57 -16.16
C LEU A 393 9.58 -5.60 -16.90
N GLU A 394 9.74 -5.64 -18.21
CA GLU A 394 8.85 -6.38 -19.08
C GLU A 394 9.51 -7.66 -19.62
N ASP A 395 8.90 -8.81 -19.32
CA ASP A 395 9.12 -10.09 -19.98
C ASP A 395 7.78 -10.83 -20.04
N VAL A 396 6.96 -10.50 -21.03
CA VAL A 396 5.57 -10.94 -21.13
C VAL A 396 5.28 -11.61 -22.47
N PRO A 397 4.90 -12.92 -22.48
CA PRO A 397 4.54 -13.62 -23.70
C PRO A 397 3.10 -13.36 -24.17
N GLY A 398 2.28 -12.64 -23.40
CA GLY A 398 0.89 -12.34 -23.71
C GLY A 398 -0.04 -12.41 -22.50
N PHE A 399 -1.35 -12.41 -22.78
CA PHE A 399 -2.38 -12.74 -21.81
C PHE A 399 -2.60 -14.24 -21.75
N LEU A 400 -2.94 -14.78 -20.57
CA LEU A 400 -3.23 -16.19 -20.38
C LEU A 400 -4.54 -16.57 -21.11
N PRO A 401 -4.51 -17.49 -22.08
CA PRO A 401 -5.71 -17.96 -22.77
C PRO A 401 -6.46 -18.99 -21.92
N GLY A 402 -7.74 -19.18 -22.25
CA GLY A 402 -8.55 -20.26 -21.70
C GLY A 402 -9.90 -19.80 -21.17
N THR A 403 -10.84 -20.75 -21.09
CA THR A 403 -12.22 -20.48 -20.69
C THR A 403 -12.32 -19.92 -19.26
N ASP A 404 -11.45 -20.39 -18.35
CA ASP A 404 -11.39 -19.84 -16.99
C ASP A 404 -11.08 -18.34 -16.99
N GLN A 405 -10.11 -17.90 -17.78
CA GLN A 405 -9.75 -16.48 -17.88
C GLN A 405 -10.85 -15.66 -18.56
N GLU A 406 -11.42 -16.16 -19.67
CA GLU A 406 -12.48 -15.48 -20.40
C GLU A 406 -13.75 -15.32 -19.54
N TRP A 407 -14.17 -16.38 -18.85
CA TRP A 407 -15.36 -16.35 -17.99
C TRP A 407 -15.16 -15.55 -16.70
N ASN A 408 -13.93 -15.41 -16.23
CA ASN A 408 -13.57 -14.53 -15.11
C ASN A 408 -13.19 -13.11 -15.56
N ALA A 409 -13.60 -12.72 -16.78
CA ALA A 409 -13.50 -11.37 -17.32
C ALA A 409 -12.06 -10.86 -17.47
N ILE A 410 -11.16 -11.66 -18.07
CA ILE A 410 -9.79 -11.23 -18.39
C ILE A 410 -9.77 -9.95 -19.22
N ILE A 411 -10.72 -9.78 -20.16
CA ILE A 411 -10.83 -8.59 -21.00
C ILE A 411 -11.00 -7.32 -20.15
N THR A 412 -11.95 -7.32 -19.22
CA THR A 412 -12.22 -6.18 -18.34
C THR A 412 -11.07 -5.97 -17.35
N ASN A 413 -10.53 -7.04 -16.76
CA ASN A 413 -9.45 -6.94 -15.77
C ASN A 413 -8.12 -6.53 -16.43
N GLY A 414 -7.81 -7.01 -17.63
CA GLY A 414 -6.68 -6.53 -18.43
C GLY A 414 -6.83 -5.05 -18.81
N ALA A 415 -8.06 -4.62 -19.14
CA ALA A 415 -8.37 -3.22 -19.41
C ALA A 415 -8.15 -2.32 -18.17
N LYS A 416 -8.33 -2.82 -16.93
CA LYS A 416 -8.00 -2.04 -15.72
C LYS A 416 -6.52 -1.68 -15.66
N LEU A 417 -5.63 -2.61 -15.99
CA LEU A 417 -4.19 -2.36 -16.00
C LEU A 417 -3.81 -1.38 -17.11
N LEU A 418 -4.34 -1.57 -18.32
CA LEU A 418 -4.17 -0.63 -19.42
C LEU A 418 -4.65 0.78 -19.05
N TYR A 419 -5.81 0.86 -18.41
CA TYR A 419 -6.36 2.13 -17.92
C TYR A 419 -5.46 2.78 -16.87
N ALA A 420 -4.99 2.01 -15.88
CA ALA A 420 -4.15 2.52 -14.81
C ALA A 420 -2.85 3.13 -15.34
N PHE A 421 -2.17 2.44 -16.25
CA PHE A 421 -0.97 2.98 -16.88
C PHE A 421 -1.27 4.18 -17.78
N SER A 422 -2.31 4.12 -18.61
CA SER A 422 -2.66 5.25 -19.49
C SER A 422 -3.06 6.50 -18.73
N GLU A 423 -3.66 6.33 -17.55
CA GLU A 423 -4.07 7.43 -16.69
C GLU A 423 -2.92 7.98 -15.84
N ALA A 424 -1.90 7.20 -15.52
CA ALA A 424 -0.83 7.60 -14.62
C ALA A 424 -0.05 8.83 -15.12
N THR A 425 0.16 9.81 -14.23
CA THR A 425 0.86 11.08 -14.50
C THR A 425 2.30 11.10 -14.00
N VAL A 426 2.64 10.20 -13.08
CA VAL A 426 4.00 10.06 -12.55
C VAL A 426 5.01 9.69 -13.64
N PRO A 427 6.31 9.94 -13.44
CA PRO A 427 7.35 9.40 -14.32
C PRO A 427 7.21 7.88 -14.47
N ARG A 428 7.18 7.38 -15.72
CA ARG A 428 6.99 5.97 -16.05
C ARG A 428 8.04 5.53 -17.05
N ILE A 429 8.89 4.58 -16.65
CA ILE A 429 9.98 4.06 -17.48
C ILE A 429 9.82 2.56 -17.61
N THR A 430 9.98 2.03 -18.83
CA THR A 430 9.95 0.59 -19.11
C THR A 430 11.31 0.11 -19.56
N VAL A 431 11.72 -1.06 -19.10
CA VAL A 431 12.85 -1.82 -19.64
C VAL A 431 12.36 -3.18 -20.08
N ILE A 432 12.38 -3.45 -21.38
CA ILE A 432 12.04 -4.76 -21.94
C ILE A 432 13.27 -5.63 -21.81
N THR A 433 13.22 -6.63 -20.94
CA THR A 433 14.36 -7.50 -20.63
C THR A 433 14.44 -8.68 -21.61
N ARG A 434 13.30 -9.19 -22.08
CA ARG A 434 13.24 -10.30 -23.03
C ARG A 434 11.99 -10.25 -23.91
N LYS A 435 10.87 -10.87 -23.52
CA LYS A 435 9.64 -10.94 -24.34
C LYS A 435 8.75 -9.74 -24.13
N ALA A 436 8.15 -9.27 -25.21
CA ALA A 436 7.12 -8.24 -25.21
C ALA A 436 6.16 -8.53 -26.39
N TYR A 437 5.15 -9.40 -26.16
CA TYR A 437 4.31 -9.93 -27.23
C TYR A 437 2.86 -9.45 -27.17
N GLY A 438 2.34 -9.13 -28.34
CA GLY A 438 0.94 -8.84 -28.58
C GLY A 438 0.41 -7.65 -27.79
N GLY A 439 -0.86 -7.70 -27.38
CA GLY A 439 -1.46 -6.63 -26.58
C GLY A 439 -0.85 -6.46 -25.18
N ALA A 440 -0.18 -7.48 -24.64
CA ALA A 440 0.50 -7.37 -23.36
C ALA A 440 1.70 -6.41 -23.39
N TYR A 441 2.42 -6.33 -24.55
CA TYR A 441 3.43 -5.29 -24.79
C TYR A 441 2.86 -3.89 -24.59
N ASP A 442 1.66 -3.63 -25.13
CA ASP A 442 1.03 -2.31 -24.96
C ASP A 442 0.65 -2.07 -23.51
N VAL A 443 0.04 -3.08 -22.85
CA VAL A 443 -0.47 -2.96 -21.47
C VAL A 443 0.64 -2.76 -20.45
N MET A 444 1.83 -3.36 -20.66
CA MET A 444 2.98 -3.23 -19.76
C MET A 444 3.74 -1.90 -19.94
N ASN A 445 2.99 -0.81 -20.06
CA ASN A 445 3.50 0.55 -20.12
C ASN A 445 4.33 0.84 -21.39
N SER A 446 3.79 0.52 -22.57
CA SER A 446 4.43 0.90 -23.83
C SER A 446 4.48 2.43 -24.01
N LYS A 447 5.35 2.88 -24.88
CA LYS A 447 5.42 4.29 -25.28
C LYS A 447 4.09 4.80 -25.88
N HIS A 448 3.34 3.92 -26.54
CA HIS A 448 2.06 4.23 -27.18
C HIS A 448 0.97 4.64 -26.20
N ILE A 449 1.00 4.12 -24.97
CA ILE A 449 0.06 4.51 -23.91
C ILE A 449 0.62 5.58 -22.96
N GLY A 450 1.69 6.26 -23.38
CA GLY A 450 2.23 7.43 -22.70
C GLY A 450 3.35 7.17 -21.71
N ALA A 451 4.08 6.05 -21.79
CA ALA A 451 5.33 5.91 -21.08
C ALA A 451 6.35 6.99 -21.51
N ASP A 452 7.12 7.48 -20.54
CA ASP A 452 8.07 8.58 -20.81
C ASP A 452 9.33 8.11 -21.50
N MET A 453 9.87 6.96 -21.07
CA MET A 453 11.06 6.34 -21.64
C MET A 453 10.87 4.83 -21.71
N ASN A 454 11.23 4.25 -22.86
CA ASN A 454 11.21 2.80 -23.06
C ASN A 454 12.57 2.34 -23.57
N PHE A 455 13.20 1.45 -22.82
CA PHE A 455 14.45 0.80 -23.19
C PHE A 455 14.24 -0.68 -23.45
N ALA A 456 15.11 -1.27 -24.25
CA ALA A 456 15.15 -2.71 -24.43
C ALA A 456 16.57 -3.23 -24.30
N TRP A 457 16.73 -4.44 -23.78
CA TRP A 457 18.02 -5.15 -23.84
C TRP A 457 18.24 -5.73 -25.23
N PRO A 458 19.49 -6.02 -25.64
CA PRO A 458 19.79 -6.49 -26.99
C PRO A 458 19.10 -7.81 -27.37
N GLY A 459 18.83 -8.68 -26.40
CA GLY A 459 18.11 -9.94 -26.58
C GLY A 459 16.58 -9.84 -26.46
N ALA A 460 16.02 -8.62 -26.41
CA ALA A 460 14.58 -8.43 -26.32
C ALA A 460 13.88 -8.81 -27.62
N GLU A 461 12.70 -9.42 -27.49
CA GLU A 461 11.85 -9.84 -28.60
C GLU A 461 10.54 -9.04 -28.56
N ILE A 462 10.39 -8.06 -29.45
CA ILE A 462 9.20 -7.19 -29.51
C ILE A 462 8.42 -7.57 -30.77
N ALA A 463 7.28 -8.27 -30.62
CA ALA A 463 6.54 -8.82 -31.75
C ALA A 463 5.05 -9.00 -31.43
N VAL A 464 4.23 -9.23 -32.46
CA VAL A 464 2.81 -9.55 -32.30
C VAL A 464 2.61 -10.87 -31.57
N MET A 465 3.48 -11.86 -31.83
CA MET A 465 3.51 -13.18 -31.16
C MET A 465 4.88 -13.81 -31.29
N GLY A 466 5.14 -14.87 -30.55
CA GLY A 466 6.38 -15.62 -30.64
C GLY A 466 6.63 -16.19 -32.05
N ALA A 467 7.90 -16.29 -32.44
CA ALA A 467 8.31 -16.63 -33.80
C ALA A 467 7.73 -17.95 -34.31
N LYS A 468 7.61 -18.96 -33.46
CA LYS A 468 7.02 -20.25 -33.82
C LYS A 468 5.57 -20.12 -34.29
N GLY A 469 4.71 -19.53 -33.43
CA GLY A 469 3.28 -19.37 -33.75
C GLY A 469 3.05 -18.46 -34.95
N ALA A 470 3.85 -17.41 -35.10
CA ALA A 470 3.78 -16.53 -36.28
C ALA A 470 4.14 -17.28 -37.56
N SER A 471 5.18 -18.11 -37.53
CA SER A 471 5.62 -18.91 -38.67
C SER A 471 4.60 -19.97 -39.10
N GLU A 472 3.99 -20.64 -38.11
CA GLU A 472 2.91 -21.61 -38.37
C GLU A 472 1.70 -20.98 -39.11
N ILE A 473 1.43 -19.69 -38.84
CA ILE A 473 0.33 -18.98 -39.51
C ILE A 473 0.75 -18.44 -40.88
N ILE A 474 1.86 -17.69 -40.92
CA ILE A 474 2.26 -16.95 -42.13
C ILE A 474 2.74 -17.90 -43.22
N PHE A 475 3.52 -18.92 -42.86
CA PHE A 475 4.17 -19.84 -43.80
C PHE A 475 3.48 -21.20 -43.87
N LYS A 476 2.23 -21.31 -43.40
CA LYS A 476 1.48 -22.57 -43.31
C LYS A 476 1.59 -23.42 -44.55
N LYS A 477 1.31 -22.82 -45.75
CA LYS A 477 1.33 -23.52 -47.03
C LYS A 477 2.74 -23.99 -47.42
N GLU A 478 3.75 -23.22 -47.13
CA GLU A 478 5.17 -23.60 -47.41
C GLU A 478 5.63 -24.74 -46.50
N ILE A 479 5.22 -24.70 -45.26
CA ILE A 479 5.57 -25.74 -44.26
C ILE A 479 4.87 -27.05 -44.63
N GLU A 480 3.57 -27.03 -44.94
CA GLU A 480 2.79 -28.21 -45.31
C GLU A 480 3.25 -28.85 -46.65
N ALA A 481 3.79 -28.05 -47.57
CA ALA A 481 4.28 -28.52 -48.84
C ALA A 481 5.76 -29.03 -48.81
N ALA A 482 6.46 -28.83 -47.72
CA ALA A 482 7.88 -29.19 -47.62
C ALA A 482 8.05 -30.71 -47.44
N ALA A 483 9.15 -31.25 -47.96
CA ALA A 483 9.53 -32.67 -47.76
C ALA A 483 9.78 -33.00 -46.25
N ASP A 484 10.26 -32.02 -45.47
CA ASP A 484 10.37 -32.11 -44.00
C ASP A 484 9.70 -30.85 -43.43
N PRO A 485 8.43 -30.92 -43.01
CA PRO A 485 7.70 -29.80 -42.42
C PRO A 485 8.35 -29.26 -41.13
N SER A 486 8.98 -30.14 -40.32
CA SER A 486 9.60 -29.72 -39.06
C SER A 486 10.86 -28.90 -39.30
N ALA A 487 11.71 -29.34 -40.24
CA ALA A 487 12.91 -28.58 -40.62
C ALA A 487 12.53 -27.24 -41.27
N LYS A 488 11.46 -27.23 -42.10
CA LYS A 488 10.97 -25.99 -42.72
C LYS A 488 10.39 -25.02 -41.73
N LEU A 489 9.64 -25.51 -40.72
CA LEU A 489 9.16 -24.66 -39.62
C LEU A 489 10.33 -23.99 -38.87
N LEU A 490 11.37 -24.74 -38.55
CA LEU A 490 12.55 -24.21 -37.85
C LEU A 490 13.29 -23.15 -38.65
N GLU A 491 13.38 -23.34 -39.99
CA GLU A 491 13.94 -22.35 -40.91
C GLU A 491 13.12 -21.05 -40.88
N LYS A 492 11.79 -21.16 -40.97
CA LYS A 492 10.86 -20.03 -40.99
C LYS A 492 10.77 -19.32 -39.64
N GLU A 493 10.88 -20.05 -38.55
CA GLU A 493 10.97 -19.49 -37.21
C GLU A 493 12.20 -18.58 -37.04
N LYS A 494 13.36 -19.05 -37.52
CA LYS A 494 14.59 -18.23 -37.56
C LYS A 494 14.45 -17.00 -38.46
N GLU A 495 13.87 -17.18 -39.62
CA GLU A 495 13.60 -16.08 -40.57
C GLU A 495 12.73 -14.99 -39.93
N TYR A 496 11.62 -15.41 -39.28
CA TYR A 496 10.70 -14.51 -38.59
C TYR A 496 11.39 -13.83 -37.39
N ALA A 497 12.10 -14.59 -36.56
CA ALA A 497 12.79 -14.05 -35.39
C ALA A 497 13.81 -12.97 -35.78
N ASN A 498 14.62 -13.24 -36.77
CA ASN A 498 15.61 -12.28 -37.28
C ASN A 498 14.98 -11.02 -37.87
N THR A 499 13.79 -11.13 -38.46
CA THR A 499 13.10 -10.02 -39.12
C THR A 499 12.28 -9.18 -38.15
N PHE A 500 11.54 -9.81 -37.22
CA PHE A 500 10.51 -9.15 -36.43
C PHE A 500 10.73 -9.25 -34.91
N ALA A 501 11.20 -10.40 -34.38
CA ALA A 501 11.33 -10.61 -32.96
C ALA A 501 12.69 -10.12 -32.45
N ASN A 502 12.93 -8.82 -32.58
CA ASN A 502 14.14 -8.15 -32.11
C ASN A 502 13.86 -6.68 -31.74
N PRO A 503 14.68 -6.04 -30.90
CA PRO A 503 14.42 -4.66 -30.47
C PRO A 503 14.74 -3.60 -31.53
N TYR A 504 15.56 -3.93 -32.54
CA TYR A 504 16.07 -2.94 -33.49
C TYR A 504 14.99 -2.43 -34.45
N ARG A 505 14.01 -3.27 -34.77
CA ARG A 505 12.88 -2.85 -35.61
C ARG A 505 11.96 -1.86 -34.86
N ALA A 506 11.72 -2.07 -33.58
CA ALA A 506 11.00 -1.14 -32.73
C ALA A 506 11.78 0.18 -32.53
N ALA A 507 13.10 0.07 -32.33
CA ALA A 507 13.98 1.23 -32.21
C ALA A 507 14.00 2.08 -33.50
N ALA A 508 14.08 1.44 -34.68
CA ALA A 508 14.07 2.15 -35.98
C ALA A 508 12.74 2.92 -36.22
N ARG A 509 11.65 2.53 -35.57
CA ARG A 509 10.36 3.22 -35.61
C ARG A 509 10.15 4.23 -34.50
N GLY A 510 11.12 4.35 -33.56
CA GLY A 510 10.98 5.20 -32.39
C GLY A 510 9.97 4.70 -31.36
N PHE A 511 9.61 3.40 -31.39
CA PHE A 511 8.69 2.77 -30.41
C PHE A 511 9.37 2.51 -29.06
N ILE A 512 10.71 2.42 -29.07
CA ILE A 512 11.58 2.45 -27.91
C ILE A 512 12.63 3.55 -28.08
N ASP A 513 13.14 4.09 -26.96
CA ASP A 513 14.07 5.21 -26.94
C ASP A 513 15.55 4.76 -27.03
N GLY A 514 15.79 3.47 -26.82
CA GLY A 514 17.11 2.92 -27.00
C GLY A 514 17.24 1.44 -26.69
N VAL A 515 18.17 0.80 -27.36
CA VAL A 515 18.68 -0.52 -26.99
C VAL A 515 19.89 -0.30 -26.09
N ILE A 516 19.88 -0.85 -24.87
CA ILE A 516 20.89 -0.59 -23.85
C ILE A 516 21.53 -1.89 -23.36
N GLN A 517 22.81 -1.85 -23.01
CA GLN A 517 23.45 -2.99 -22.37
C GLN A 517 22.84 -3.25 -20.99
N PRO A 518 22.57 -4.52 -20.59
CA PRO A 518 22.00 -4.83 -19.28
C PRO A 518 22.78 -4.15 -18.14
N ARG A 519 24.11 -4.20 -18.17
CA ARG A 519 24.97 -3.57 -17.14
C ARG A 519 24.76 -2.06 -16.95
N GLU A 520 24.30 -1.36 -17.98
CA GLU A 520 24.09 0.10 -17.96
C GLU A 520 22.70 0.50 -17.46
N THR A 521 21.81 -0.46 -17.24
CA THR A 521 20.38 -0.22 -16.93
C THR A 521 20.23 0.71 -15.74
N ARG A 522 20.87 0.40 -14.61
CA ARG A 522 20.79 1.24 -13.40
C ARG A 522 21.21 2.69 -13.68
N ARG A 523 22.36 2.89 -14.32
CA ARG A 523 22.88 4.21 -14.67
C ARG A 523 21.92 5.00 -15.58
N LYS A 524 21.34 4.33 -16.57
CA LYS A 524 20.37 4.94 -17.50
C LYS A 524 19.10 5.36 -16.78
N LEU A 525 18.57 4.49 -15.90
CA LEU A 525 17.38 4.75 -15.12
C LEU A 525 17.55 5.93 -14.15
N ILE A 526 18.67 6.00 -13.42
CA ILE A 526 18.96 7.14 -12.54
C ILE A 526 18.89 8.46 -13.31
N LYS A 527 19.52 8.51 -14.49
CA LYS A 527 19.52 9.71 -15.35
C LYS A 527 18.12 10.03 -15.88
N ALA A 528 17.38 9.01 -16.30
CA ALA A 528 16.04 9.20 -16.86
C ALA A 528 15.04 9.69 -15.79
N PHE A 529 15.03 9.10 -14.58
CA PHE A 529 14.19 9.59 -13.49
C PHE A 529 14.60 10.99 -13.02
N ALA A 530 15.88 11.32 -13.01
CA ALA A 530 16.33 12.66 -12.70
C ALA A 530 15.86 13.70 -13.74
N MET A 531 15.88 13.36 -15.02
CA MET A 531 15.35 14.19 -16.11
C MET A 531 13.85 14.41 -15.97
N LEU A 532 13.11 13.41 -15.52
CA LEU A 532 11.64 13.43 -15.36
C LEU A 532 11.16 13.99 -14.01
N GLU A 533 12.06 14.45 -13.14
CA GLU A 533 11.71 14.89 -11.77
C GLU A 533 10.62 15.96 -11.70
N ASN A 534 10.56 16.82 -12.70
CA ASN A 534 9.59 17.91 -12.77
C ASN A 534 8.50 17.65 -13.83
N LYS A 535 8.27 16.37 -14.19
CA LYS A 535 7.22 16.00 -15.13
C LYS A 535 5.87 16.53 -14.62
N ALA A 536 5.15 17.23 -15.50
CA ALA A 536 3.78 17.68 -15.26
C ALA A 536 2.91 17.30 -16.46
N VAL A 537 1.74 16.72 -16.20
CA VAL A 537 0.81 16.26 -17.23
C VAL A 537 -0.51 17.00 -17.07
N ALA A 538 -0.89 17.78 -18.09
CA ALA A 538 -2.21 18.37 -18.18
C ALA A 538 -3.21 17.31 -18.67
N ARG A 539 -4.31 17.16 -17.94
CA ARG A 539 -5.41 16.26 -18.29
C ARG A 539 -6.68 17.01 -18.65
N PRO A 540 -7.56 16.43 -19.48
CA PRO A 540 -8.90 16.95 -19.67
C PRO A 540 -9.63 17.06 -18.32
N LYS A 541 -10.31 18.19 -18.11
CA LYS A 541 -11.07 18.41 -16.88
C LYS A 541 -12.26 17.44 -16.83
N ARG A 542 -12.37 16.67 -15.74
CA ARG A 542 -13.44 15.69 -15.50
C ARG A 542 -13.73 15.56 -13.99
N LYS A 543 -14.87 14.99 -13.62
CA LYS A 543 -15.18 14.73 -12.20
C LYS A 543 -14.24 13.64 -11.63
N HIS A 544 -14.11 12.53 -12.33
CA HIS A 544 -13.20 11.41 -12.06
C HIS A 544 -13.06 10.55 -13.32
N GLY A 545 -12.10 9.62 -13.34
CA GLY A 545 -12.02 8.62 -14.40
C GLY A 545 -13.14 7.57 -14.25
N ASN A 546 -13.65 7.06 -15.37
CA ASN A 546 -14.60 5.95 -15.38
C ASN A 546 -13.82 4.66 -15.70
N VAL A 547 -13.09 4.18 -14.69
CA VAL A 547 -12.32 2.94 -14.80
C VAL A 547 -13.28 1.75 -14.92
N PRO A 548 -13.00 0.72 -15.75
CA PRO A 548 -13.81 -0.48 -15.80
C PRO A 548 -13.68 -1.27 -14.48
N LEU A 549 -14.67 -1.14 -13.58
CA LEU A 549 -14.69 -1.73 -12.22
C LEU A 549 -14.98 -3.24 -12.27
#